data_65740303078cddd7de105b6170d352ff
#
_entry.id   65740303078cddd7de105b6170d352ff
#
_cell.length_a   1.000
_cell.length_b   1.000
_cell.length_c   1.000
_cell.angle_alpha   90.00
_cell.angle_beta   90.00
_cell.angle_gamma   90.00
#
_symmetry.space_group_name_H-M   'P 1'
#
loop_
_entity.id
_entity.type
_entity.pdbx_description
1 polymer ?
#
loop_
_entity_poly.entity_id
_entity_poly.type
_entity_poly.pdbx_seq_one_letter_code
_entity_poly.pdbx_strand_id
1 'polypeptide(L)'
;MIPRTIANELPKMLSWFPVVSVTGPRQSGKSTLVRAMLPDYEYVNLEDETTRLAAVDDPAGFLHDHGSRLIIDEAQYAPGLFSQIQVIADQRHDMGQFVLSGSQNFIMERRIGQSLAGRVGMIQLLPLSYGEALTATPGLTVDDFAFQGGYPHLYDVPTPPEIYFRNYLATYVRRDVQDYFDVRNSASFSTFVQLCAESAGQLLNVSALAKDAGITFNTAKEWLSILEKSFIVFRLPPFSSNSRKRLIKTPKIYFHDNGLLNYLLGIRSGDELRDDPKRGDIFENLIVSETLKQYLNANIEPNLCFYRDAGQAEIDLVDLTHRRSLQLIEIKSGMTARPDFFKHLATIGEELGVPQERRTVVYRGTEDFSSKNGRYMTARAYLTQSRD
;
A
#
# COMPACT_ATOMS: atom_id res chain seq x y z
N MET A 1 21.59 -1.04 -1.88
CA MET A 1 20.16 -0.66 -2.03
C MET A 1 19.44 -1.81 -2.71
N ILE A 2 18.31 -2.22 -2.15
CA ILE A 2 17.44 -3.24 -2.78
C ILE A 2 16.78 -2.61 -4.01
N PRO A 3 16.86 -3.26 -5.20
CA PRO A 3 16.22 -2.76 -6.41
C PRO A 3 14.71 -2.61 -6.23
N ARG A 4 14.17 -1.50 -6.73
CA ARG A 4 12.73 -1.21 -6.67
C ARG A 4 12.17 -1.18 -8.09
N THR A 5 11.07 -1.87 -8.32
CA THR A 5 10.42 -1.94 -9.64
C THR A 5 10.00 -0.55 -10.13
N ILE A 6 9.44 0.26 -9.24
CA ILE A 6 9.00 1.64 -9.53
C ILE A 6 10.15 2.58 -9.92
N ALA A 7 11.42 2.21 -9.66
CA ALA A 7 12.57 3.04 -10.01
C ALA A 7 12.62 3.38 -11.49
N ASN A 8 12.14 2.48 -12.36
CA ASN A 8 12.10 2.68 -13.81
C ASN A 8 11.08 3.74 -14.25
N GLU A 9 10.09 4.04 -13.40
CA GLU A 9 9.06 5.03 -13.69
C GLU A 9 9.47 6.45 -13.31
N LEU A 10 10.38 6.61 -12.33
CA LEU A 10 10.83 7.93 -11.87
C LEU A 10 11.41 8.81 -12.98
N PRO A 11 12.34 8.33 -13.84
CA PRO A 11 12.84 9.14 -14.96
C PRO A 11 11.77 9.52 -15.98
N LYS A 12 10.79 8.63 -16.24
CA LYS A 12 9.67 8.90 -17.13
C LYS A 12 8.81 10.03 -16.57
N MET A 13 8.44 9.94 -15.29
CA MET A 13 7.64 10.98 -14.62
C MET A 13 8.36 12.32 -14.62
N LEU A 14 9.67 12.36 -14.41
CA LEU A 14 10.49 13.57 -14.49
C LEU A 14 10.59 14.15 -15.91
N SER A 15 10.38 13.33 -16.94
CA SER A 15 10.32 13.84 -18.32
C SER A 15 8.97 14.43 -18.70
N TRP A 16 7.92 14.15 -17.96
CA TRP A 16 6.54 14.58 -18.25
C TRP A 16 6.04 15.69 -17.32
N PHE A 17 6.58 15.78 -16.11
CA PHE A 17 6.12 16.73 -15.09
C PHE A 17 7.26 17.59 -14.55
N PRO A 18 7.03 18.90 -14.33
CA PRO A 18 8.01 19.75 -13.67
C PRO A 18 8.31 19.35 -12.23
N VAL A 19 7.34 18.71 -11.55
CA VAL A 19 7.45 18.24 -10.17
C VAL A 19 7.07 16.76 -10.13
N VAL A 20 7.82 15.96 -9.35
CA VAL A 20 7.44 14.57 -9.02
C VAL A 20 7.31 14.43 -7.52
N SER A 21 6.19 13.88 -7.06
CA SER A 21 5.96 13.56 -5.66
C SER A 21 6.13 12.06 -5.40
N VAL A 22 6.96 11.70 -4.43
CA VAL A 22 7.18 10.30 -3.99
C VAL A 22 6.64 10.14 -2.59
N THR A 23 5.49 9.49 -2.47
CA THR A 23 4.81 9.24 -1.19
C THR A 23 4.87 7.77 -0.79
N GLY A 24 4.59 7.46 0.46
CA GLY A 24 4.58 6.09 0.98
C GLY A 24 4.87 6.05 2.47
N PRO A 25 4.70 4.89 3.13
CA PRO A 25 4.90 4.79 4.57
C PRO A 25 6.33 5.15 5.00
N ARG A 26 6.49 5.46 6.28
CA ARG A 26 7.84 5.61 6.85
C ARG A 26 8.66 4.35 6.61
N GLN A 27 9.97 4.52 6.41
CA GLN A 27 10.92 3.42 6.22
C GLN A 27 10.65 2.52 4.98
N SER A 28 9.82 2.96 4.01
CA SER A 28 9.64 2.24 2.74
C SER A 28 10.80 2.43 1.75
N GLY A 29 11.77 3.32 2.06
CA GLY A 29 12.96 3.55 1.24
C GLY A 29 12.86 4.73 0.26
N LYS A 30 11.93 5.68 0.45
CA LYS A 30 11.72 6.86 -0.43
C LYS A 30 12.99 7.66 -0.64
N SER A 31 13.60 8.17 0.44
CA SER A 31 14.82 9.00 0.41
C SER A 31 15.99 8.23 -0.23
N THR A 32 16.10 6.93 0.06
CA THR A 32 17.10 6.05 -0.53
C THR A 32 16.90 5.93 -2.05
N LEU A 33 15.65 5.73 -2.49
CA LEU A 33 15.32 5.60 -3.91
C LEU A 33 15.64 6.89 -4.67
N VAL A 34 15.12 8.04 -4.23
CA VAL A 34 15.28 9.31 -4.97
C VAL A 34 16.74 9.73 -5.04
N ARG A 35 17.51 9.58 -3.96
CA ARG A 35 18.95 9.89 -3.95
C ARG A 35 19.77 8.98 -4.86
N ALA A 36 19.44 7.70 -4.89
CA ALA A 36 20.18 6.74 -5.73
C ALA A 36 19.87 6.90 -7.22
N MET A 37 18.64 7.26 -7.56
CA MET A 37 18.21 7.43 -8.95
C MET A 37 18.55 8.80 -9.53
N LEU A 38 18.79 9.80 -8.69
CA LEU A 38 19.00 11.19 -9.07
C LEU A 38 20.27 11.77 -8.43
N PRO A 39 21.45 11.23 -8.73
CA PRO A 39 22.72 11.68 -8.12
C PRO A 39 23.09 13.13 -8.48
N ASP A 40 22.56 13.65 -9.60
CA ASP A 40 22.81 15.02 -10.08
C ASP A 40 21.84 16.06 -9.48
N TYR A 41 20.88 15.62 -8.63
CA TYR A 41 19.98 16.52 -7.91
C TYR A 41 20.56 16.88 -6.56
N GLU A 42 20.45 18.14 -6.19
CA GLU A 42 20.71 18.56 -4.82
C GLU A 42 19.66 17.95 -3.89
N TYR A 43 20.08 17.51 -2.70
CA TYR A 43 19.20 16.87 -1.72
C TYR A 43 19.15 17.70 -0.44
N VAL A 44 17.96 18.11 -0.05
CA VAL A 44 17.67 18.79 1.21
C VAL A 44 16.66 17.99 2.02
N ASN A 45 16.90 17.88 3.35
CA ASN A 45 16.00 17.17 4.26
C ASN A 45 15.41 18.17 5.28
N LEU A 46 14.11 18.35 5.26
CA LEU A 46 13.39 19.26 6.16
C LEU A 46 13.11 18.64 7.55
N GLU A 47 13.60 17.42 7.84
CA GLU A 47 13.72 16.95 9.23
C GLU A 47 14.82 17.72 9.99
N ASP A 48 15.87 18.18 9.29
CA ASP A 48 16.86 19.09 9.88
C ASP A 48 16.21 20.43 10.20
N GLU A 49 16.35 20.84 11.45
CA GLU A 49 15.67 22.04 11.98
C GLU A 49 16.17 23.33 11.32
N THR A 50 17.47 23.44 11.07
CA THR A 50 18.08 24.64 10.46
C THR A 50 17.61 24.80 9.03
N THR A 51 17.66 23.73 8.24
CA THR A 51 17.17 23.70 6.85
C THR A 51 15.68 23.99 6.79
N ARG A 52 14.90 23.41 7.70
CA ARG A 52 13.46 23.66 7.79
C ARG A 52 13.12 25.11 8.12
N LEU A 53 13.81 25.72 9.09
CA LEU A 53 13.59 27.12 9.45
C LEU A 53 13.85 28.04 8.23
N ALA A 54 14.96 27.85 7.53
CA ALA A 54 15.24 28.64 6.32
C ALA A 54 14.13 28.49 5.25
N ALA A 55 13.66 27.25 5.03
CA ALA A 55 12.59 26.98 4.06
C ALA A 55 11.21 27.53 4.47
N VAL A 56 10.94 27.68 5.77
CA VAL A 56 9.69 28.25 6.31
C VAL A 56 9.72 29.77 6.34
N ASP A 57 10.84 30.37 6.74
CA ASP A 57 10.97 31.82 6.90
C ASP A 57 11.01 32.56 5.56
N ASP A 58 11.76 32.03 4.59
CA ASP A 58 11.83 32.58 3.22
C ASP A 58 11.79 31.46 2.15
N PRO A 59 10.61 30.92 1.83
CA PRO A 59 10.47 29.87 0.82
C PRO A 59 10.99 30.28 -0.56
N ALA A 60 10.88 31.55 -0.94
CA ALA A 60 11.31 32.06 -2.24
C ALA A 60 12.83 32.13 -2.32
N GLY A 61 13.49 32.72 -1.33
CA GLY A 61 14.94 32.76 -1.22
C GLY A 61 15.55 31.37 -1.11
N PHE A 62 14.96 30.47 -0.31
CA PHE A 62 15.38 29.08 -0.20
C PHE A 62 15.42 28.38 -1.57
N LEU A 63 14.36 28.46 -2.36
CA LEU A 63 14.32 27.85 -3.69
C LEU A 63 15.22 28.57 -4.71
N HIS A 64 15.47 29.85 -4.55
CA HIS A 64 16.43 30.59 -5.37
C HIS A 64 17.86 30.11 -5.12
N ASP A 65 18.25 29.92 -3.89
CA ASP A 65 19.60 29.51 -3.48
C ASP A 65 19.93 28.08 -3.89
N HIS A 66 18.97 27.17 -3.82
CA HIS A 66 19.13 25.76 -4.22
C HIS A 66 18.89 25.51 -5.73
N GLY A 67 18.25 26.43 -6.43
CA GLY A 67 18.02 26.34 -7.88
C GLY A 67 17.02 25.28 -8.33
N SER A 68 17.25 24.73 -9.53
CA SER A 68 16.47 23.62 -10.11
C SER A 68 17.23 22.29 -9.98
N ARG A 69 16.52 21.16 -10.12
CA ARG A 69 16.99 19.79 -9.81
C ARG A 69 17.22 19.60 -8.32
N LEU A 70 16.18 19.85 -7.58
CA LEU A 70 16.17 19.78 -6.12
C LEU A 70 15.25 18.66 -5.62
N ILE A 71 15.78 17.81 -4.74
CA ILE A 71 15.02 16.85 -3.94
C ILE A 71 14.74 17.48 -2.59
N ILE A 72 13.47 17.63 -2.24
CA ILE A 72 13.02 18.15 -0.94
C ILE A 72 12.38 16.98 -0.18
N ASP A 73 13.12 16.45 0.78
CA ASP A 73 12.63 15.34 1.61
C ASP A 73 11.85 15.88 2.82
N GLU A 74 10.76 15.16 3.17
CA GLU A 74 9.77 15.54 4.17
C GLU A 74 9.19 16.96 3.91
N ALA A 75 8.85 17.22 2.62
CA ALA A 75 8.41 18.53 2.12
C ALA A 75 7.19 19.11 2.86
N GLN A 76 6.38 18.26 3.53
CA GLN A 76 5.23 18.70 4.31
C GLN A 76 5.57 19.63 5.47
N TYR A 77 6.83 19.64 5.93
CA TYR A 77 7.27 20.52 7.02
C TYR A 77 7.42 22.01 6.62
N ALA A 78 7.50 22.32 5.32
CA ALA A 78 7.52 23.68 4.81
C ALA A 78 6.43 23.92 3.76
N PRO A 79 5.14 24.08 4.18
CA PRO A 79 4.02 24.20 3.26
C PRO A 79 4.09 25.39 2.29
N GLY A 80 4.81 26.45 2.65
CA GLY A 80 5.03 27.63 1.80
C GLY A 80 5.77 27.33 0.50
N LEU A 81 6.62 26.29 0.50
CA LEU A 81 7.37 25.86 -0.68
C LEU A 81 6.46 25.46 -1.84
N PHE A 82 5.31 24.80 -1.58
CA PHE A 82 4.42 24.30 -2.63
C PHE A 82 3.90 25.41 -3.54
N SER A 83 3.56 26.58 -2.97
CA SER A 83 3.10 27.73 -3.72
C SER A 83 4.24 28.36 -4.53
N GLN A 84 5.44 28.43 -4.00
CA GLN A 84 6.61 28.97 -4.72
C GLN A 84 7.06 28.01 -5.83
N ILE A 85 7.07 26.70 -5.58
CA ILE A 85 7.34 25.68 -6.61
C ILE A 85 6.34 25.80 -7.77
N GLN A 86 5.06 26.06 -7.48
CA GLN A 86 4.06 26.30 -8.53
C GLN A 86 4.45 27.48 -9.41
N VAL A 87 4.81 28.62 -8.80
CA VAL A 87 5.21 29.83 -9.55
C VAL A 87 6.41 29.56 -10.42
N ILE A 88 7.43 28.88 -9.90
CA ILE A 88 8.65 28.53 -10.64
C ILE A 88 8.32 27.56 -11.80
N ALA A 89 7.51 26.53 -11.55
CA ALA A 89 7.09 25.57 -12.58
C ALA A 89 6.32 26.25 -13.73
N ASP A 90 5.47 27.23 -13.41
CA ASP A 90 4.71 28.00 -14.40
C ASP A 90 5.56 28.97 -15.22
N GLN A 91 6.64 29.50 -14.63
CA GLN A 91 7.52 30.45 -15.30
C GLN A 91 8.55 29.78 -16.20
N ARG A 92 9.14 28.66 -15.76
CA ARG A 92 10.27 28.03 -16.47
C ARG A 92 9.83 27.03 -17.53
N HIS A 93 8.68 26.37 -17.33
CA HIS A 93 8.16 25.29 -18.18
C HIS A 93 9.12 24.10 -18.39
N ASP A 94 10.17 23.98 -17.56
CA ASP A 94 11.13 22.88 -17.59
C ASP A 94 10.55 21.67 -16.86
N MET A 95 10.84 20.47 -17.34
CA MET A 95 10.44 19.22 -16.69
C MET A 95 11.51 18.75 -15.70
N GLY A 96 11.11 18.00 -14.68
CA GLY A 96 12.03 17.41 -13.70
C GLY A 96 12.75 18.44 -12.84
N GLN A 97 12.10 19.53 -12.46
CA GLN A 97 12.74 20.57 -11.65
C GLN A 97 12.83 20.18 -10.18
N PHE A 98 11.77 19.56 -9.65
CA PHE A 98 11.65 19.25 -8.22
C PHE A 98 11.17 17.82 -7.98
N VAL A 99 11.75 17.20 -6.96
CA VAL A 99 11.23 15.94 -6.40
C VAL A 99 10.86 16.20 -4.94
N LEU A 100 9.61 15.97 -4.61
CA LEU A 100 9.08 16.13 -3.25
C LEU A 100 8.87 14.74 -2.66
N SER A 101 9.51 14.43 -1.54
CA SER A 101 9.22 13.20 -0.81
C SER A 101 8.63 13.50 0.57
N GLY A 102 7.79 12.57 1.04
CA GLY A 102 7.16 12.68 2.34
C GLY A 102 6.43 11.43 2.77
N SER A 103 6.41 11.19 4.07
CA SER A 103 5.74 10.04 4.68
C SER A 103 4.28 10.30 5.03
N GLN A 104 3.87 11.56 5.09
CA GLN A 104 2.52 11.98 5.44
C GLN A 104 1.71 12.32 4.19
N ASN A 105 1.15 11.27 3.57
CA ASN A 105 0.44 11.40 2.31
C ASN A 105 -0.66 12.48 2.34
N PHE A 106 -1.41 12.57 3.45
CA PHE A 106 -2.54 13.47 3.52
C PHE A 106 -2.17 14.96 3.48
N ILE A 107 -1.05 15.38 4.09
CA ILE A 107 -0.58 16.76 4.02
C ILE A 107 -0.05 17.04 2.62
N MET A 108 0.72 16.08 2.08
CA MET A 108 1.23 16.14 0.71
C MET A 108 0.09 16.24 -0.31
N GLU A 109 -0.89 15.33 -0.29
CA GLU A 109 -2.04 15.35 -1.22
C GLU A 109 -2.84 16.64 -1.14
N ARG A 110 -3.13 17.12 0.07
CA ARG A 110 -3.85 18.38 0.26
C ARG A 110 -3.10 19.57 -0.34
N ARG A 111 -1.77 19.65 -0.13
CA ARG A 111 -0.95 20.75 -0.65
C ARG A 111 -0.73 20.65 -2.13
N ILE A 112 -0.45 19.46 -2.64
CA ILE A 112 -0.36 19.18 -4.07
C ILE A 112 -1.67 19.56 -4.77
N GLY A 113 -2.81 19.10 -4.24
CA GLY A 113 -4.13 19.42 -4.83
C GLY A 113 -4.46 20.92 -4.83
N GLN A 114 -3.96 21.69 -3.87
CA GLN A 114 -4.17 23.13 -3.77
C GLN A 114 -3.25 23.93 -4.70
N SER A 115 -1.98 23.56 -4.81
CA SER A 115 -0.97 24.39 -5.47
C SER A 115 -0.39 23.75 -6.74
N LEU A 116 -0.24 22.43 -6.83
CA LEU A 116 0.49 21.75 -7.91
C LEU A 116 -0.42 20.94 -8.85
N ALA A 117 -1.74 21.13 -8.79
CA ALA A 117 -2.68 20.39 -9.65
C ALA A 117 -2.30 20.56 -11.15
N GLY A 118 -2.17 19.43 -11.85
CA GLY A 118 -1.74 19.36 -13.27
C GLY A 118 -0.25 19.55 -13.52
N ARG A 119 0.59 19.81 -12.48
CA ARG A 119 2.04 20.02 -12.58
C ARG A 119 2.86 18.93 -11.93
N VAL A 120 2.22 17.99 -11.24
CA VAL A 120 2.90 16.97 -10.44
C VAL A 120 2.61 15.57 -10.96
N GLY A 121 3.67 14.80 -11.18
CA GLY A 121 3.60 13.36 -11.32
C GLY A 121 3.66 12.70 -9.95
N MET A 122 2.77 11.74 -9.68
CA MET A 122 2.70 11.06 -8.38
C MET A 122 3.25 9.65 -8.45
N ILE A 123 4.13 9.30 -7.54
CA ILE A 123 4.69 7.96 -7.33
C ILE A 123 4.38 7.52 -5.91
N GLN A 124 3.87 6.33 -5.75
CA GLN A 124 3.60 5.73 -4.46
C GLN A 124 4.56 4.57 -4.21
N LEU A 125 5.41 4.69 -3.18
CA LEU A 125 6.41 3.69 -2.82
C LEU A 125 5.98 2.96 -1.53
N LEU A 126 5.37 1.78 -1.69
CA LEU A 126 5.03 0.89 -0.57
C LEU A 126 6.25 0.08 -0.10
N PRO A 127 6.18 -0.68 1.01
CA PRO A 127 7.18 -1.68 1.35
C PRO A 127 7.46 -2.62 0.18
N LEU A 128 8.57 -3.35 0.22
CA LEU A 128 8.95 -4.27 -0.85
C LEU A 128 7.80 -5.20 -1.23
N SER A 129 7.61 -5.44 -2.51
CA SER A 129 6.82 -6.58 -2.97
C SER A 129 7.61 -7.88 -2.77
N TYR A 130 6.93 -9.03 -2.83
CA TYR A 130 7.60 -10.33 -2.78
C TYR A 130 8.69 -10.46 -3.85
N GLY A 131 8.40 -10.02 -5.08
CA GLY A 131 9.37 -10.03 -6.17
C GLY A 131 10.62 -9.19 -5.87
N GLU A 132 10.46 -8.01 -5.28
CA GLU A 132 11.57 -7.15 -4.86
C GLU A 132 12.36 -7.76 -3.69
N ALA A 133 11.66 -8.30 -2.68
CA ALA A 133 12.28 -8.98 -1.55
C ALA A 133 13.05 -10.23 -1.96
N LEU A 134 12.56 -10.98 -2.95
CA LEU A 134 13.22 -12.15 -3.51
C LEU A 134 14.55 -11.80 -4.19
N THR A 135 14.69 -10.59 -4.75
CA THR A 135 15.98 -10.12 -5.30
C THR A 135 17.02 -9.85 -4.21
N ALA A 136 16.56 -9.39 -3.04
CA ALA A 136 17.44 -9.15 -1.88
C ALA A 136 17.81 -10.45 -1.16
N THR A 137 16.89 -11.42 -1.12
CA THR A 137 17.07 -12.70 -0.42
C THR A 137 16.73 -13.87 -1.36
N PRO A 138 17.68 -14.33 -2.18
CA PRO A 138 17.48 -15.48 -3.05
C PRO A 138 17.08 -16.72 -2.22
N GLY A 139 15.98 -17.36 -2.62
CA GLY A 139 15.43 -18.51 -1.90
C GLY A 139 14.35 -18.16 -0.87
N LEU A 140 14.00 -16.88 -0.69
CA LEU A 140 12.89 -16.46 0.15
C LEU A 140 11.61 -17.20 -0.26
N THR A 141 11.00 -17.89 0.69
CA THR A 141 9.71 -18.55 0.46
C THR A 141 8.56 -17.57 0.61
N VAL A 142 7.39 -17.91 0.04
CA VAL A 142 6.17 -17.12 0.23
C VAL A 142 5.77 -17.09 1.70
N ASP A 143 5.98 -18.18 2.43
CA ASP A 143 5.64 -18.28 3.85
C ASP A 143 6.54 -17.40 4.73
N ASP A 144 7.85 -17.34 4.43
CA ASP A 144 8.77 -16.44 5.12
C ASP A 144 8.40 -14.97 4.88
N PHE A 145 8.09 -14.62 3.62
CA PHE A 145 7.65 -13.27 3.27
C PHE A 145 6.31 -12.93 3.92
N ALA A 146 5.35 -13.87 3.91
CA ALA A 146 4.05 -13.71 4.57
C ALA A 146 4.20 -13.42 6.07
N PHE A 147 5.19 -14.03 6.73
CA PHE A 147 5.51 -13.77 8.13
C PHE A 147 6.27 -12.46 8.35
N GLN A 148 7.35 -12.23 7.59
CA GLN A 148 8.29 -11.12 7.81
C GLN A 148 7.76 -9.78 7.27
N GLY A 149 6.97 -9.80 6.19
CA GLY A 149 6.52 -8.58 5.47
C GLY A 149 7.59 -8.01 4.56
N GLY A 150 7.33 -6.81 4.03
CA GLY A 150 8.14 -6.18 2.98
C GLY A 150 8.92 -4.93 3.43
N TYR A 151 9.07 -4.62 4.71
CA TYR A 151 9.85 -3.45 5.11
C TYR A 151 11.35 -3.65 4.81
N PRO A 152 12.02 -2.73 4.05
CA PRO A 152 13.39 -2.91 3.58
C PRO A 152 14.41 -3.20 4.67
N HIS A 153 14.25 -2.59 5.86
CA HIS A 153 15.14 -2.78 6.99
C HIS A 153 15.31 -4.27 7.38
N LEU A 154 14.24 -5.05 7.29
CA LEU A 154 14.24 -6.48 7.63
C LEU A 154 15.06 -7.35 6.66
N TYR A 155 15.43 -6.79 5.51
CA TYR A 155 16.25 -7.43 4.47
C TYR A 155 17.68 -6.91 4.45
N ASP A 156 17.91 -5.70 4.98
CA ASP A 156 19.25 -5.09 5.09
C ASP A 156 19.95 -5.47 6.40
N VAL A 157 19.17 -5.63 7.48
CA VAL A 157 19.68 -5.91 8.84
C VAL A 157 18.92 -7.10 9.44
N PRO A 158 19.61 -8.11 9.99
CA PRO A 158 18.97 -9.28 10.59
C PRO A 158 18.26 -8.94 11.92
N THR A 159 17.17 -8.19 11.81
CA THR A 159 16.34 -7.76 12.96
C THR A 159 15.11 -8.67 13.05
N PRO A 160 14.80 -9.24 14.21
CA PRO A 160 13.54 -9.96 14.39
C PRO A 160 12.34 -9.07 14.09
N PRO A 161 11.35 -9.53 13.28
CA PRO A 161 10.18 -8.73 12.91
C PRO A 161 9.45 -8.14 14.12
N GLU A 162 9.33 -8.91 15.21
CA GLU A 162 8.71 -8.43 16.45
C GLU A 162 9.40 -7.17 17.01
N ILE A 163 10.74 -7.18 17.06
CA ILE A 163 11.52 -6.04 17.56
C ILE A 163 11.35 -4.84 16.63
N TYR A 164 11.41 -5.07 15.33
CA TYR A 164 11.23 -4.03 14.33
C TYR A 164 9.85 -3.36 14.44
N PHE A 165 8.76 -4.15 14.36
CA PHE A 165 7.41 -3.60 14.36
C PHE A 165 6.98 -2.99 15.69
N ARG A 166 7.48 -3.51 16.82
CA ARG A 166 7.30 -2.86 18.13
C ARG A 166 7.84 -1.42 18.12
N ASN A 167 9.06 -1.23 17.64
CA ASN A 167 9.67 0.09 17.57
C ASN A 167 9.03 0.97 16.48
N TYR A 168 8.68 0.39 15.34
CA TYR A 168 7.97 1.08 14.26
C TYR A 168 6.65 1.68 14.77
N LEU A 169 5.80 0.89 15.42
CA LEU A 169 4.52 1.39 15.95
C LEU A 169 4.70 2.41 17.08
N ALA A 170 5.66 2.20 17.98
CA ALA A 170 5.92 3.14 19.06
C ALA A 170 6.36 4.52 18.53
N THR A 171 7.18 4.55 17.48
CA THR A 171 7.64 5.80 16.84
C THR A 171 6.57 6.41 15.95
N TYR A 172 5.81 5.60 15.20
CA TYR A 172 4.69 6.01 14.38
C TYR A 172 3.58 6.68 15.21
N VAL A 173 3.13 6.03 16.30
CA VAL A 173 2.09 6.57 17.19
C VAL A 173 2.50 7.89 17.79
N ARG A 174 3.77 8.03 18.21
CA ARG A 174 4.26 9.29 18.79
C ARG A 174 4.35 10.43 17.79
N ARG A 175 4.94 10.19 16.61
CA ARG A 175 5.20 11.26 15.63
C ARG A 175 4.00 11.59 14.74
N ASP A 176 3.36 10.61 14.16
CA ASP A 176 2.39 10.86 13.09
C ASP A 176 0.96 10.97 13.60
N VAL A 177 0.66 10.32 14.72
CA VAL A 177 -0.70 10.32 15.26
C VAL A 177 -0.89 11.36 16.34
N GLN A 178 0.01 11.46 17.32
CA GLN A 178 -0.14 12.42 18.42
C GLN A 178 0.12 13.86 17.99
N ASP A 179 1.16 14.10 17.16
CA ASP A 179 1.54 15.46 16.76
C ASP A 179 0.55 16.12 15.79
N TYR A 180 -0.16 15.33 14.98
CA TYR A 180 -1.01 15.86 13.91
C TYR A 180 -2.51 15.69 14.15
N PHE A 181 -2.92 14.77 14.99
CA PHE A 181 -4.34 14.43 15.15
C PHE A 181 -4.86 14.57 16.58
N ASP A 182 -4.06 15.14 17.49
CA ASP A 182 -4.44 15.35 18.91
C ASP A 182 -5.04 14.07 19.56
N VAL A 183 -4.42 12.91 19.26
CA VAL A 183 -4.86 11.64 19.84
C VAL A 183 -4.45 11.60 21.31
N ARG A 184 -5.35 12.10 22.17
CA ARG A 184 -5.12 12.20 23.63
C ARG A 184 -5.05 10.84 24.33
N ASN A 185 -5.59 9.78 23.71
CA ASN A 185 -5.62 8.44 24.27
C ASN A 185 -4.86 7.44 23.39
N SER A 186 -3.56 7.36 23.57
CA SER A 186 -2.68 6.44 22.82
C SER A 186 -3.00 4.96 23.08
N ALA A 187 -3.54 4.61 24.25
CA ALA A 187 -3.92 3.24 24.58
C ALA A 187 -5.14 2.80 23.75
N SER A 188 -6.20 3.62 23.69
CA SER A 188 -7.37 3.33 22.84
C SER A 188 -7.01 3.30 21.36
N PHE A 189 -6.05 4.15 20.91
CA PHE A 189 -5.58 4.10 19.52
C PHE A 189 -4.86 2.77 19.23
N SER A 190 -3.98 2.33 20.11
CA SER A 190 -3.29 1.04 19.96
C SER A 190 -4.29 -0.13 19.92
N THR A 191 -5.30 -0.11 20.80
CA THR A 191 -6.40 -1.08 20.78
C THR A 191 -7.18 -1.03 19.46
N PHE A 192 -7.48 0.17 18.96
CA PHE A 192 -8.18 0.33 17.69
C PHE A 192 -7.39 -0.25 16.50
N VAL A 193 -6.07 0.00 16.45
CA VAL A 193 -5.19 -0.57 15.41
C VAL A 193 -5.18 -2.11 15.49
N GLN A 194 -5.12 -2.67 16.70
CA GLN A 194 -5.20 -4.12 16.90
C GLN A 194 -6.54 -4.70 16.44
N LEU A 195 -7.66 -4.05 16.77
CA LEU A 195 -9.01 -4.46 16.30
C LEU A 195 -9.13 -4.37 14.78
N CYS A 196 -8.48 -3.39 14.13
CA CYS A 196 -8.38 -3.36 12.67
C CYS A 196 -7.62 -4.58 12.14
N ALA A 197 -6.54 -5.02 12.81
CA ALA A 197 -5.80 -6.23 12.42
C ALA A 197 -6.65 -7.49 12.58
N GLU A 198 -7.40 -7.59 13.68
CA GLU A 198 -8.35 -8.68 13.89
C GLU A 198 -9.45 -8.76 12.81
N SER A 199 -9.73 -7.64 12.14
CA SER A 199 -10.75 -7.52 11.09
C SER A 199 -10.16 -7.59 9.67
N ALA A 200 -8.86 -7.85 9.52
CA ALA A 200 -8.23 -7.96 8.19
C ALA A 200 -8.91 -9.04 7.32
N GLY A 201 -9.18 -8.72 6.05
CA GLY A 201 -9.92 -9.60 5.13
C GLY A 201 -11.46 -9.61 5.35
N GLN A 202 -11.97 -8.95 6.41
CA GLN A 202 -13.39 -8.95 6.77
C GLN A 202 -14.09 -7.66 6.35
N LEU A 203 -15.44 -7.71 6.27
CA LEU A 203 -16.27 -6.54 6.04
C LEU A 203 -16.08 -5.53 7.18
N LEU A 204 -15.75 -4.30 6.83
CA LEU A 204 -15.42 -3.23 7.78
C LEU A 204 -16.67 -2.77 8.57
N ASN A 205 -16.69 -3.04 9.86
CA ASN A 205 -17.72 -2.56 10.79
C ASN A 205 -17.16 -1.48 11.73
N VAL A 206 -17.15 -0.23 11.28
CA VAL A 206 -16.62 0.89 12.07
C VAL A 206 -17.35 1.08 13.41
N SER A 207 -18.63 0.77 13.48
CA SER A 207 -19.42 0.90 14.74
C SER A 207 -18.98 -0.15 15.77
N ALA A 208 -18.69 -1.38 15.35
CA ALA A 208 -18.16 -2.41 16.23
C ALA A 208 -16.75 -2.04 16.71
N LEU A 209 -15.86 -1.65 15.79
CA LEU A 209 -14.51 -1.20 16.14
C LEU A 209 -14.52 -0.04 17.15
N ALA A 210 -15.42 0.94 16.96
CA ALA A 210 -15.57 2.07 17.88
C ALA A 210 -15.98 1.61 19.28
N LYS A 211 -16.99 0.75 19.37
CA LYS A 211 -17.50 0.20 20.61
C LYS A 211 -16.41 -0.58 21.37
N ASP A 212 -15.72 -1.47 20.68
CA ASP A 212 -14.74 -2.37 21.29
C ASP A 212 -13.45 -1.62 21.69
N ALA A 213 -13.09 -0.53 20.98
CA ALA A 213 -11.98 0.36 21.35
C ALA A 213 -12.37 1.40 22.43
N GLY A 214 -13.65 1.47 22.84
CA GLY A 214 -14.12 2.44 23.82
C GLY A 214 -14.09 3.89 23.34
N ILE A 215 -14.34 4.14 22.03
CA ILE A 215 -14.30 5.44 21.39
C ILE A 215 -15.61 5.76 20.65
N THR A 216 -15.78 7.03 20.24
CA THR A 216 -16.95 7.41 19.43
C THR A 216 -16.81 6.92 17.99
N PHE A 217 -17.94 6.77 17.30
CA PHE A 217 -17.98 6.43 15.88
C PHE A 217 -17.19 7.44 15.01
N ASN A 218 -17.29 8.73 15.33
CA ASN A 218 -16.57 9.78 14.60
C ASN A 218 -15.06 9.65 14.80
N THR A 219 -14.62 9.42 16.03
CA THR A 219 -13.20 9.16 16.35
C THR A 219 -12.68 7.92 15.59
N ALA A 220 -13.45 6.83 15.55
CA ALA A 220 -13.07 5.64 14.80
C ALA A 220 -12.93 5.91 13.29
N LYS A 221 -13.82 6.72 12.70
CA LYS A 221 -13.71 7.13 11.28
C LYS A 221 -12.47 8.01 11.03
N GLU A 222 -12.18 8.92 11.92
CA GLU A 222 -10.97 9.74 11.85
C GLU A 222 -9.71 8.88 11.95
N TRP A 223 -9.64 7.99 12.94
CA TRP A 223 -8.50 7.10 13.12
C TRP A 223 -8.31 6.12 11.95
N LEU A 224 -9.40 5.59 11.41
CA LEU A 224 -9.32 4.78 10.19
C LEU A 224 -8.75 5.58 9.01
N SER A 225 -9.20 6.83 8.83
CA SER A 225 -8.65 7.72 7.81
C SER A 225 -7.16 8.02 8.01
N ILE A 226 -6.69 8.11 9.27
CA ILE A 226 -5.28 8.25 9.60
C ILE A 226 -4.51 7.00 9.15
N LEU A 227 -4.99 5.80 9.52
CA LEU A 227 -4.35 4.55 9.16
C LEU A 227 -4.27 4.36 7.63
N GLU A 228 -5.31 4.75 6.89
CA GLU A 228 -5.31 4.71 5.42
C GLU A 228 -4.28 5.67 4.83
N LYS A 229 -4.29 6.92 5.27
CA LYS A 229 -3.39 7.96 4.77
C LYS A 229 -1.92 7.76 5.15
N SER A 230 -1.68 6.98 6.20
CA SER A 230 -0.33 6.59 6.62
C SER A 230 0.11 5.25 6.04
N PHE A 231 -0.64 4.69 5.10
CA PHE A 231 -0.33 3.41 4.44
C PHE A 231 -0.19 2.22 5.40
N ILE A 232 -0.98 2.21 6.47
CA ILE A 232 -1.08 1.05 7.38
C ILE A 232 -2.15 0.10 6.84
N VAL A 233 -3.34 0.63 6.54
CA VAL A 233 -4.46 -0.13 5.99
C VAL A 233 -4.97 0.48 4.70
N PHE A 234 -5.73 -0.30 3.93
CA PHE A 234 -6.54 0.19 2.82
C PHE A 234 -7.89 -0.54 2.79
N ARG A 235 -8.85 0.05 2.12
CA ARG A 235 -10.16 -0.56 1.90
C ARG A 235 -10.24 -1.12 0.48
N LEU A 236 -10.65 -2.39 0.40
CA LEU A 236 -11.04 -2.99 -0.87
C LEU A 236 -12.55 -2.76 -1.05
N PRO A 237 -13.00 -1.99 -2.05
CA PRO A 237 -14.41 -1.73 -2.28
C PRO A 237 -15.13 -2.98 -2.80
N PRO A 238 -16.43 -3.11 -2.59
CA PRO A 238 -17.22 -4.14 -3.22
C PRO A 238 -17.43 -3.85 -4.71
N PHE A 239 -17.54 -4.90 -5.50
CA PHE A 239 -17.89 -4.83 -6.91
C PHE A 239 -19.24 -4.13 -7.09
N SER A 240 -19.29 -3.12 -7.94
CA SER A 240 -20.51 -2.40 -8.29
C SER A 240 -20.89 -2.70 -9.73
N SER A 241 -22.02 -3.36 -9.92
CA SER A 241 -22.60 -3.56 -11.24
C SER A 241 -24.02 -3.02 -11.29
N ASN A 242 -24.47 -2.62 -12.49
CA ASN A 242 -25.88 -2.31 -12.75
C ASN A 242 -26.77 -3.57 -12.76
N SER A 243 -26.30 -4.69 -12.20
CA SER A 243 -27.01 -5.95 -12.15
C SER A 243 -28.21 -5.85 -11.22
N ARG A 244 -29.26 -6.65 -11.48
CA ARG A 244 -30.46 -6.75 -10.64
C ARG A 244 -30.18 -7.38 -9.27
N LYS A 245 -29.00 -7.96 -9.04
CA LYS A 245 -28.61 -8.54 -7.75
C LYS A 245 -28.26 -7.46 -6.75
N ARG A 246 -28.72 -7.64 -5.52
CA ARG A 246 -28.37 -6.78 -4.40
C ARG A 246 -26.98 -7.16 -3.89
N LEU A 247 -25.97 -6.36 -4.24
CA LEU A 247 -24.60 -6.52 -3.78
C LEU A 247 -24.39 -5.84 -2.42
N ILE A 248 -23.43 -6.36 -1.66
CA ILE A 248 -22.95 -5.73 -0.41
C ILE A 248 -22.30 -4.39 -0.76
N LYS A 249 -22.48 -3.38 0.07
CA LYS A 249 -21.91 -2.02 -0.12
C LYS A 249 -20.74 -1.72 0.82
N THR A 250 -20.55 -2.54 1.84
CA THR A 250 -19.51 -2.36 2.85
C THR A 250 -18.17 -2.85 2.32
N PRO A 251 -17.08 -2.07 2.38
CA PRO A 251 -15.76 -2.52 1.95
C PRO A 251 -15.17 -3.55 2.92
N LYS A 252 -14.18 -4.29 2.46
CA LYS A 252 -13.25 -5.06 3.32
C LYS A 252 -12.04 -4.19 3.71
N ILE A 253 -11.42 -4.50 4.86
CA ILE A 253 -10.19 -3.85 5.32
C ILE A 253 -8.99 -4.79 5.14
N TYR A 254 -7.86 -4.24 4.67
CA TYR A 254 -6.60 -4.95 4.50
C TYR A 254 -5.43 -4.11 4.98
N PHE A 255 -4.32 -4.77 5.31
CA PHE A 255 -3.05 -4.14 5.66
C PHE A 255 -2.12 -4.10 4.45
N HIS A 256 -1.37 -3.01 4.28
CA HIS A 256 -0.37 -2.92 3.23
C HIS A 256 0.84 -3.84 3.45
N ASP A 257 1.05 -4.30 4.68
CA ASP A 257 2.18 -5.16 5.04
C ASP A 257 1.76 -6.29 5.97
N ASN A 258 2.10 -7.52 5.58
CA ASN A 258 1.74 -8.72 6.35
C ASN A 258 2.58 -8.87 7.63
N GLY A 259 3.83 -8.43 7.65
CA GLY A 259 4.64 -8.48 8.85
C GLY A 259 4.09 -7.62 9.97
N LEU A 260 3.62 -6.40 9.61
CA LEU A 260 2.93 -5.54 10.55
C LEU A 260 1.60 -6.16 11.03
N LEU A 261 0.83 -6.77 10.11
CA LEU A 261 -0.41 -7.47 10.45
C LEU A 261 -0.14 -8.61 11.45
N ASN A 262 0.84 -9.46 11.20
CA ASN A 262 1.23 -10.55 12.09
C ASN A 262 1.66 -10.06 13.46
N TYR A 263 2.47 -8.99 13.50
CA TYR A 263 2.88 -8.38 14.76
C TYR A 263 1.68 -7.94 15.61
N LEU A 264 0.70 -7.28 14.98
CA LEU A 264 -0.52 -6.80 15.65
C LEU A 264 -1.42 -7.95 16.12
N LEU A 265 -1.47 -9.06 15.38
CA LEU A 265 -2.18 -10.29 15.76
C LEU A 265 -1.47 -11.11 16.84
N GLY A 266 -0.26 -10.73 17.24
CA GLY A 266 0.50 -11.46 18.24
C GLY A 266 1.25 -12.67 17.72
N ILE A 267 1.33 -12.88 16.39
CA ILE A 267 2.06 -13.97 15.75
C ILE A 267 3.56 -13.65 15.75
N ARG A 268 4.37 -14.53 16.33
CA ARG A 268 5.81 -14.29 16.60
C ARG A 268 6.75 -15.17 15.81
N SER A 269 6.24 -16.18 15.11
CA SER A 269 7.05 -17.09 14.29
C SER A 269 6.27 -17.57 13.04
N GLY A 270 7.01 -18.04 12.03
CA GLY A 270 6.40 -18.67 10.85
C GLY A 270 5.63 -19.95 11.19
N ASP A 271 6.04 -20.67 12.25
CA ASP A 271 5.33 -21.86 12.73
C ASP A 271 3.98 -21.47 13.35
N GLU A 272 3.96 -20.44 14.21
CA GLU A 272 2.70 -19.89 14.73
C GLU A 272 1.76 -19.44 13.60
N LEU A 273 2.27 -18.73 12.59
CA LEU A 273 1.48 -18.32 11.44
C LEU A 273 0.87 -19.51 10.68
N ARG A 274 1.63 -20.62 10.56
CA ARG A 274 1.17 -21.83 9.87
C ARG A 274 -0.03 -22.47 10.55
N ASP A 275 -0.06 -22.44 11.87
CA ASP A 275 -1.07 -23.10 12.69
C ASP A 275 -2.17 -22.14 13.16
N ASP A 276 -2.05 -20.83 12.86
CA ASP A 276 -3.00 -19.81 13.31
C ASP A 276 -4.37 -19.98 12.61
N PRO A 277 -5.48 -19.89 13.33
CA PRO A 277 -6.82 -19.97 12.76
C PRO A 277 -7.10 -18.86 11.73
N LYS A 278 -6.44 -17.70 11.84
CA LYS A 278 -6.54 -16.58 10.87
C LYS A 278 -5.60 -16.71 9.67
N ARG A 279 -4.86 -17.82 9.53
CA ARG A 279 -3.96 -18.04 8.40
C ARG A 279 -4.64 -17.79 7.04
N GLY A 280 -5.93 -18.11 6.92
CA GLY A 280 -6.72 -17.87 5.70
C GLY A 280 -6.80 -16.38 5.38
N ASP A 281 -7.22 -15.57 6.35
CA ASP A 281 -7.38 -14.13 6.22
C ASP A 281 -6.03 -13.43 5.98
N ILE A 282 -4.95 -13.89 6.67
CA ILE A 282 -3.59 -13.36 6.50
C ILE A 282 -3.06 -13.68 5.10
N PHE A 283 -3.32 -14.87 4.57
CA PHE A 283 -2.93 -15.24 3.22
C PHE A 283 -3.74 -14.45 2.18
N GLU A 284 -5.02 -14.22 2.41
CA GLU A 284 -5.86 -13.36 1.58
C GLU A 284 -5.31 -11.93 1.59
N ASN A 285 -4.97 -11.38 2.76
CA ASN A 285 -4.33 -10.06 2.89
C ASN A 285 -3.03 -9.99 2.08
N LEU A 286 -2.18 -11.02 2.13
CA LEU A 286 -0.94 -11.08 1.35
C LEU A 286 -1.23 -10.93 -0.14
N ILE A 287 -2.10 -11.77 -0.69
CA ILE A 287 -2.36 -11.78 -2.13
C ILE A 287 -3.01 -10.47 -2.59
N VAL A 288 -3.96 -9.93 -1.83
CA VAL A 288 -4.64 -8.67 -2.17
C VAL A 288 -3.67 -7.48 -2.08
N SER A 289 -2.87 -7.38 -1.00
CA SER A 289 -1.91 -6.29 -0.83
C SER A 289 -0.77 -6.35 -1.86
N GLU A 290 -0.30 -7.54 -2.19
CA GLU A 290 0.74 -7.71 -3.22
C GLU A 290 0.20 -7.41 -4.63
N THR A 291 -1.07 -7.75 -4.93
CA THR A 291 -1.69 -7.34 -6.19
C THR A 291 -1.74 -5.82 -6.32
N LEU A 292 -2.10 -5.13 -5.24
CA LEU A 292 -2.06 -3.66 -5.17
C LEU A 292 -0.64 -3.13 -5.43
N LYS A 293 0.38 -3.70 -4.76
CA LYS A 293 1.79 -3.30 -4.95
C LYS A 293 2.29 -3.54 -6.37
N GLN A 294 1.93 -4.65 -6.99
CA GLN A 294 2.32 -4.95 -8.38
C GLN A 294 1.86 -3.86 -9.35
N TYR A 295 0.62 -3.39 -9.24
CA TYR A 295 0.11 -2.28 -10.06
C TYR A 295 0.77 -0.95 -9.74
N LEU A 296 0.89 -0.60 -8.47
CA LEU A 296 1.54 0.66 -8.06
C LEU A 296 3.02 0.68 -8.46
N ASN A 297 3.71 -0.45 -8.40
CA ASN A 297 5.11 -0.57 -8.84
C ASN A 297 5.27 -0.43 -10.36
N ALA A 298 4.21 -0.71 -11.14
CA ALA A 298 4.15 -0.43 -12.57
C ALA A 298 3.62 0.98 -12.89
N ASN A 299 3.36 1.79 -11.86
CA ASN A 299 2.74 3.12 -11.95
C ASN A 299 1.36 3.10 -12.66
N ILE A 300 0.61 2.03 -12.41
CA ILE A 300 -0.75 1.84 -12.92
C ILE A 300 -1.73 2.04 -11.75
N GLU A 301 -2.76 2.88 -11.96
CA GLU A 301 -3.84 3.04 -10.98
C GLU A 301 -4.69 1.76 -10.94
N PRO A 302 -4.67 1.00 -9.82
CA PRO A 302 -5.40 -0.25 -9.73
C PRO A 302 -6.90 -0.03 -9.52
N ASN A 303 -7.71 -0.83 -10.20
CA ASN A 303 -9.15 -0.89 -9.97
C ASN A 303 -9.53 -2.28 -9.45
N LEU A 304 -9.28 -2.50 -8.18
CA LEU A 304 -9.48 -3.74 -7.46
C LEU A 304 -10.73 -3.67 -6.58
N CYS A 305 -11.49 -4.75 -6.53
CA CYS A 305 -12.64 -4.89 -5.66
C CYS A 305 -12.85 -6.37 -5.29
N PHE A 306 -13.79 -6.66 -4.37
CA PHE A 306 -14.26 -8.02 -4.13
C PHE A 306 -15.71 -8.14 -4.57
N TYR A 307 -16.18 -9.35 -4.85
CA TYR A 307 -17.59 -9.61 -5.13
C TYR A 307 -18.24 -10.31 -3.93
N ARG A 308 -19.39 -9.83 -3.50
CA ARG A 308 -20.25 -10.55 -2.54
C ARG A 308 -21.70 -10.18 -2.76
N ASP A 309 -22.56 -11.19 -2.92
CA ASP A 309 -23.99 -11.01 -3.04
C ASP A 309 -24.74 -11.23 -1.71
N ALA A 310 -26.04 -10.97 -1.71
CA ALA A 310 -26.89 -11.18 -0.53
C ALA A 310 -27.02 -12.66 -0.13
N GLY A 311 -26.75 -13.60 -1.04
CA GLY A 311 -26.69 -15.04 -0.80
C GLY A 311 -25.33 -15.51 -0.25
N GLN A 312 -24.41 -14.58 0.05
CA GLN A 312 -23.07 -14.82 0.55
C GLN A 312 -22.14 -15.54 -0.45
N ALA A 313 -22.49 -15.60 -1.74
CA ALA A 313 -21.53 -16.01 -2.76
C ALA A 313 -20.48 -14.90 -2.91
N GLU A 314 -19.20 -15.27 -2.75
CA GLU A 314 -18.07 -14.34 -2.69
C GLU A 314 -16.97 -14.74 -3.67
N ILE A 315 -16.27 -13.73 -4.21
CA ILE A 315 -14.97 -13.85 -4.87
C ILE A 315 -14.04 -12.87 -4.18
N ASP A 316 -12.92 -13.37 -3.71
CA ASP A 316 -11.99 -12.63 -2.83
C ASP A 316 -11.40 -11.39 -3.52
N LEU A 317 -11.05 -11.48 -4.81
CA LEU A 317 -10.50 -10.39 -5.58
C LEU A 317 -11.02 -10.36 -7.01
N VAL A 318 -11.56 -9.23 -7.42
CA VAL A 318 -11.99 -8.91 -8.79
C VAL A 318 -11.13 -7.77 -9.31
N ASP A 319 -10.40 -8.03 -10.37
CA ASP A 319 -9.50 -7.06 -10.99
C ASP A 319 -10.13 -6.44 -12.24
N LEU A 320 -10.43 -5.16 -12.16
CA LEU A 320 -11.05 -4.31 -13.18
C LEU A 320 -10.04 -3.33 -13.82
N THR A 321 -8.77 -3.40 -13.44
CA THR A 321 -7.75 -2.43 -13.87
C THR A 321 -7.69 -2.32 -15.37
N HIS A 322 -7.77 -3.44 -16.06
CA HIS A 322 -7.90 -3.47 -17.52
C HIS A 322 -9.36 -3.69 -17.91
N ARG A 323 -10.07 -2.62 -18.26
CA ARG A 323 -11.52 -2.58 -18.51
C ARG A 323 -12.07 -3.71 -19.40
N ARG A 324 -11.26 -4.24 -20.34
CA ARG A 324 -11.65 -5.34 -21.24
C ARG A 324 -11.18 -6.72 -20.76
N SER A 325 -10.52 -6.78 -19.61
CA SER A 325 -9.82 -7.95 -19.09
C SER A 325 -10.20 -8.27 -17.65
N LEU A 326 -11.49 -8.17 -17.31
CA LEU A 326 -11.99 -8.56 -15.98
C LEU A 326 -11.43 -9.91 -15.56
N GLN A 327 -10.77 -9.97 -14.41
CA GLN A 327 -10.24 -11.20 -13.82
C GLN A 327 -10.95 -11.50 -12.50
N LEU A 328 -11.23 -12.75 -12.26
CA LEU A 328 -11.80 -13.25 -11.02
C LEU A 328 -10.76 -14.13 -10.31
N ILE A 329 -10.48 -13.82 -9.06
CA ILE A 329 -9.41 -14.46 -8.31
C ILE A 329 -9.98 -14.94 -6.97
N GLU A 330 -9.88 -16.21 -6.73
CA GLU A 330 -10.19 -16.86 -5.46
C GLU A 330 -8.90 -17.19 -4.75
N ILE A 331 -8.82 -16.97 -3.44
CA ILE A 331 -7.58 -17.10 -2.66
C ILE A 331 -7.75 -18.22 -1.63
N LYS A 332 -6.87 -19.21 -1.66
CA LYS A 332 -6.97 -20.37 -0.76
C LYS A 332 -5.63 -20.68 -0.09
N SER A 333 -5.59 -20.59 1.22
CA SER A 333 -4.39 -20.87 2.02
C SER A 333 -4.05 -22.37 2.13
N GLY A 334 -4.82 -23.24 1.49
CA GLY A 334 -4.57 -24.68 1.43
C GLY A 334 -3.47 -25.03 0.42
N MET A 335 -2.75 -26.14 0.67
CA MET A 335 -1.71 -26.65 -0.25
C MET A 335 -2.27 -27.57 -1.31
N THR A 336 -3.43 -28.18 -1.09
CA THR A 336 -4.05 -29.12 -2.01
C THR A 336 -5.13 -28.44 -2.83
N ALA A 337 -5.02 -28.52 -4.15
CA ALA A 337 -6.02 -28.02 -5.07
C ALA A 337 -7.31 -28.84 -4.94
N ARG A 338 -8.46 -28.18 -4.91
CA ARG A 338 -9.77 -28.80 -4.75
C ARG A 338 -10.75 -28.24 -5.76
N PRO A 339 -11.52 -29.07 -6.47
CA PRO A 339 -12.49 -28.59 -7.47
C PRO A 339 -13.54 -27.61 -6.94
N ASP A 340 -13.90 -27.71 -5.66
CA ASP A 340 -14.86 -26.84 -4.99
C ASP A 340 -14.37 -25.38 -4.85
N PHE A 341 -13.07 -25.12 -4.98
CA PHE A 341 -12.51 -23.76 -5.01
C PHE A 341 -13.03 -22.94 -6.21
N PHE A 342 -13.48 -23.58 -7.27
CA PHE A 342 -14.09 -22.90 -8.43
C PHE A 342 -15.60 -22.67 -8.29
N LYS A 343 -16.25 -23.11 -7.22
CA LYS A 343 -17.70 -23.06 -7.11
C LYS A 343 -18.27 -21.67 -7.43
N HIS A 344 -17.78 -20.64 -6.78
CA HIS A 344 -18.24 -19.26 -6.99
C HIS A 344 -17.64 -18.63 -8.25
N LEU A 345 -16.36 -18.90 -8.55
CA LEU A 345 -15.72 -18.46 -9.80
C LEU A 345 -16.46 -18.93 -11.04
N ALA A 346 -16.95 -20.16 -11.06
CA ALA A 346 -17.70 -20.70 -12.20
C ALA A 346 -19.04 -19.97 -12.35
N THR A 347 -19.88 -19.95 -11.29
CA THR A 347 -21.24 -19.39 -11.34
C THR A 347 -21.23 -17.88 -11.62
N ILE A 348 -20.40 -17.13 -10.89
CA ILE A 348 -20.32 -15.67 -11.02
C ILE A 348 -19.59 -15.30 -12.32
N GLY A 349 -18.57 -16.09 -12.71
CA GLY A 349 -17.86 -15.90 -13.97
C GLY A 349 -18.75 -16.06 -15.19
N GLU A 350 -19.67 -17.04 -15.19
CA GLU A 350 -20.67 -17.19 -16.25
C GLU A 350 -21.65 -16.00 -16.27
N GLU A 351 -22.12 -15.58 -15.11
CA GLU A 351 -23.03 -14.44 -14.98
C GLU A 351 -22.41 -13.12 -15.49
N LEU A 352 -21.11 -12.89 -15.19
CA LEU A 352 -20.39 -11.70 -15.59
C LEU A 352 -19.75 -11.80 -16.99
N GLY A 353 -19.89 -12.95 -17.66
CA GLY A 353 -19.29 -13.20 -18.98
C GLY A 353 -17.77 -13.28 -18.95
N VAL A 354 -17.18 -13.68 -17.82
CA VAL A 354 -15.73 -13.80 -17.65
C VAL A 354 -15.29 -15.19 -18.16
N PRO A 355 -14.40 -15.27 -19.17
CA PRO A 355 -13.95 -16.54 -19.71
C PRO A 355 -13.09 -17.32 -18.69
N GLN A 356 -12.96 -18.63 -18.90
CA GLN A 356 -12.30 -19.53 -17.96
C GLN A 356 -10.82 -19.16 -17.70
N GLU A 357 -10.12 -18.69 -18.73
CA GLU A 357 -8.71 -18.29 -18.67
C GLU A 357 -8.46 -17.10 -17.72
N ARG A 358 -9.52 -16.39 -17.36
CA ARG A 358 -9.51 -15.24 -16.44
C ARG A 358 -10.12 -15.56 -15.07
N ARG A 359 -10.36 -16.83 -14.78
CA ARG A 359 -10.77 -17.34 -13.48
C ARG A 359 -9.60 -18.05 -12.85
N THR A 360 -9.05 -17.52 -11.80
CA THR A 360 -7.83 -18.02 -11.16
C THR A 360 -8.08 -18.35 -9.70
N VAL A 361 -7.61 -19.53 -9.28
CA VAL A 361 -7.46 -19.89 -7.87
C VAL A 361 -5.99 -19.72 -7.53
N VAL A 362 -5.67 -18.77 -6.64
CA VAL A 362 -4.33 -18.61 -6.07
C VAL A 362 -4.24 -19.42 -4.80
N TYR A 363 -3.27 -20.33 -4.71
CA TYR A 363 -3.16 -21.25 -3.59
C TYR A 363 -1.70 -21.49 -3.17
N ARG A 364 -1.49 -22.13 -2.02
CA ARG A 364 -0.14 -22.42 -1.49
C ARG A 364 0.48 -23.72 -2.02
N GLY A 365 -0.09 -24.32 -3.06
CA GLY A 365 0.49 -25.52 -3.66
C GLY A 365 1.78 -25.26 -4.42
N THR A 366 2.32 -26.31 -5.03
CA THR A 366 3.64 -26.29 -5.69
C THR A 366 3.55 -26.32 -7.22
N GLU A 367 2.38 -26.52 -7.80
CA GLU A 367 2.20 -26.69 -9.25
C GLU A 367 1.13 -25.76 -9.80
N ASP A 368 1.42 -25.13 -10.93
CA ASP A 368 0.47 -24.38 -11.72
C ASP A 368 -0.17 -25.31 -12.75
N PHE A 369 -1.49 -25.30 -12.88
CA PHE A 369 -2.16 -26.11 -13.90
C PHE A 369 -3.54 -25.54 -14.26
N SER A 370 -4.05 -25.93 -15.43
CA SER A 370 -5.39 -25.55 -15.90
C SER A 370 -6.41 -26.63 -15.62
N SER A 371 -7.64 -26.20 -15.34
CA SER A 371 -8.82 -27.05 -15.21
C SER A 371 -9.91 -26.59 -16.17
N LYS A 372 -10.98 -27.38 -16.28
CA LYS A 372 -12.17 -27.00 -17.06
C LYS A 372 -12.91 -25.74 -16.55
N ASN A 373 -12.62 -25.27 -15.35
CA ASN A 373 -13.30 -24.12 -14.72
C ASN A 373 -12.42 -22.87 -14.63
N GLY A 374 -11.13 -22.98 -14.94
CA GLY A 374 -10.12 -21.93 -14.82
C GLY A 374 -8.74 -22.51 -14.54
N ARG A 375 -7.85 -21.73 -13.96
CA ARG A 375 -6.48 -22.15 -13.65
C ARG A 375 -6.20 -22.10 -12.15
N TYR A 376 -5.38 -23.03 -11.70
CA TYR A 376 -4.70 -22.95 -10.41
C TYR A 376 -3.34 -22.32 -10.61
N MET A 377 -3.02 -21.37 -9.76
CA MET A 377 -1.73 -20.71 -9.75
C MET A 377 -1.14 -20.74 -8.35
N THR A 378 0.11 -21.13 -8.25
CA THR A 378 0.83 -21.07 -6.99
C THR A 378 0.99 -19.62 -6.55
N ALA A 379 0.97 -19.36 -5.23
CA ALA A 379 1.20 -18.02 -4.70
C ALA A 379 2.52 -17.44 -5.21
N ARG A 380 3.58 -18.25 -5.30
CA ARG A 380 4.87 -17.80 -5.83
C ARG A 380 4.76 -17.29 -7.26
N ALA A 381 4.13 -18.07 -8.15
CA ALA A 381 3.95 -17.67 -9.55
C ALA A 381 3.11 -16.39 -9.66
N TYR A 382 2.04 -16.29 -8.87
CA TYR A 382 1.17 -15.10 -8.85
C TYR A 382 1.90 -13.84 -8.36
N LEU A 383 2.68 -13.96 -7.27
CA LEU A 383 3.39 -12.83 -6.65
C LEU A 383 4.62 -12.36 -7.44
N THR A 384 5.12 -13.18 -8.36
CA THR A 384 6.25 -12.82 -9.23
C THR A 384 5.83 -12.37 -10.63
N GLN A 385 4.51 -12.29 -10.91
CA GLN A 385 4.02 -11.77 -12.18
C GLN A 385 4.28 -10.28 -12.33
N SER A 386 4.64 -9.87 -13.55
CA SER A 386 4.60 -8.46 -13.96
C SER A 386 3.17 -8.06 -14.30
N ARG A 387 2.77 -6.86 -13.92
CA ARG A 387 1.50 -6.22 -14.32
C ARG A 387 1.84 -5.12 -15.33
N ASP A 388 1.73 -5.43 -16.59
CA ASP A 388 1.96 -4.48 -17.69
C ASP A 388 0.65 -3.83 -18.11
#